data_81412400e3e15bbe12dc11c13aabc410
#
_entry.id   81412400e3e15bbe12dc11c13aabc410
#
_cell.length_a   1.000
_cell.length_b   1.000
_cell.length_c   1.000
_cell.angle_alpha   90.00
_cell.angle_beta   90.00
_cell.angle_gamma   90.00
#
_symmetry.space_group_name_H-M   'P 1'
#
loop_
_entity.id
_entity.type
_entity.pdbx_description
1 polymer ?
#
loop_
_entity_poly.entity_id
_entity_poly.type
_entity_poly.pdbx_seq_one_letter_code
_entity_poly.pdbx_strand_id
1 'polypeptide(L)'
;MFKIRTMNTISPLGTQILEKHGCAVKPDIENPEALLIRSADLHSTEFWPELLCIGRAGAGVNNIPLDTCSEKGIVVFNAPGANADATKEMVIFEMLLASRDILGSIEWVKSIAGKGDEIPALVEKGKSAFAGPELCGKNLGVIGLGAIGALVANLALEFGMTVRGYDPYMSVESAWRLSRDVIHVDYLDEIFRTSDYISLNVPYTESTHHMIDAAAIASM
;
A
#
# COMPACT_ATOMS: atom_id res chain seq x y z
N MET A 1 16.93 30.67 10.04
CA MET A 1 15.96 29.60 10.40
C MET A 1 15.43 29.07 9.09
N PHE A 2 15.61 27.80 8.79
CA PHE A 2 15.22 27.19 7.51
C PHE A 2 13.67 27.11 7.43
N LYS A 3 13.09 27.53 6.32
CA LYS A 3 11.66 27.67 6.14
C LYS A 3 11.06 26.47 5.41
N ILE A 4 10.21 25.69 6.09
CA ILE A 4 9.57 24.51 5.53
C ILE A 4 8.05 24.71 5.48
N ARG A 5 7.48 24.69 4.28
CA ARG A 5 6.04 24.72 4.09
C ARG A 5 5.49 23.29 4.02
N THR A 6 4.49 22.99 4.84
CA THR A 6 3.76 21.72 4.75
C THR A 6 2.56 21.86 3.83
N MET A 7 2.37 20.86 2.97
CA MET A 7 1.15 20.73 2.15
C MET A 7 0.52 19.39 2.47
N ASN A 8 -0.77 19.37 2.73
CA ASN A 8 -1.52 18.28 3.34
C ASN A 8 -1.20 18.09 4.84
N THR A 9 -1.88 17.11 5.43
CA THR A 9 -1.64 16.73 6.83
C THR A 9 -0.35 15.93 6.94
N ILE A 10 0.64 16.48 7.61
CA ILE A 10 1.89 15.82 7.98
C ILE A 10 1.86 15.48 9.47
N SER A 11 2.39 14.33 9.83
CA SER A 11 2.44 13.88 11.22
C SER A 11 3.14 14.92 12.12
N PRO A 12 2.54 15.32 13.25
CA PRO A 12 3.18 16.22 14.21
C PRO A 12 4.55 15.72 14.73
N LEU A 13 4.75 14.40 14.78
CA LEU A 13 6.05 13.83 15.16
C LEU A 13 7.15 14.24 14.17
N GLY A 14 6.86 14.26 12.88
CA GLY A 14 7.82 14.67 11.85
C GLY A 14 8.10 16.18 11.92
N THR A 15 7.07 17.01 12.04
CA THR A 15 7.26 18.48 12.12
C THR A 15 8.00 18.91 13.38
N GLN A 16 7.72 18.27 14.52
CA GLN A 16 8.44 18.53 15.78
C GLN A 16 9.93 18.20 15.70
N ILE A 17 10.32 17.16 14.96
CA ILE A 17 11.73 16.83 14.76
C ILE A 17 12.42 17.97 14.00
N LEU A 18 11.81 18.45 12.92
CA LEU A 18 12.35 19.56 12.14
C LEU A 18 12.45 20.86 12.94
N GLU A 19 11.43 21.17 13.73
CA GLU A 19 11.41 22.34 14.64
C GLU A 19 12.52 22.27 15.68
N LYS A 20 12.76 21.09 16.29
CA LYS A 20 13.89 20.88 17.23
C LYS A 20 15.25 21.12 16.60
N HIS A 21 15.36 20.94 15.28
CA HIS A 21 16.58 21.22 14.51
C HIS A 21 16.62 22.65 13.94
N GLY A 22 15.78 23.54 14.43
CA GLY A 22 15.82 24.97 14.11
C GLY A 22 15.12 25.35 12.82
N CYS A 23 14.22 24.49 12.29
CA CYS A 23 13.39 24.81 11.14
C CYS A 23 12.09 25.50 11.58
N ALA A 24 11.61 26.44 10.77
CA ALA A 24 10.24 26.95 10.87
C ALA A 24 9.34 26.07 9.99
N VAL A 25 8.36 25.38 10.59
CA VAL A 25 7.48 24.44 9.84
C VAL A 25 6.04 24.89 9.99
N LYS A 26 5.42 25.39 8.89
CA LYS A 26 4.02 25.85 8.89
C LYS A 26 3.41 25.67 7.49
N PRO A 27 2.08 25.57 7.38
CA PRO A 27 1.40 25.44 6.08
C PRO A 27 1.35 26.73 5.25
N ASP A 28 1.53 27.89 5.85
CA ASP A 28 1.35 29.21 5.27
C ASP A 28 2.65 30.01 5.10
N ILE A 29 3.81 29.34 5.19
CA ILE A 29 5.12 30.01 4.97
C ILE A 29 5.22 30.52 3.54
N GLU A 30 5.54 31.81 3.42
CA GLU A 30 5.89 32.44 2.15
C GLU A 30 7.37 32.21 1.81
N ASN A 31 7.66 32.03 0.53
CA ASN A 31 9.00 31.78 0.00
C ASN A 31 9.71 30.64 0.79
N PRO A 32 9.17 29.42 0.80
CA PRO A 32 9.77 28.31 1.51
C PRO A 32 11.07 27.84 0.83
N GLU A 33 12.03 27.42 1.64
CA GLU A 33 13.26 26.76 1.18
C GLU A 33 13.05 25.25 1.00
N ALA A 34 12.02 24.69 1.66
CA ALA A 34 11.60 23.30 1.46
C ALA A 34 10.07 23.13 1.49
N LEU A 35 9.60 22.14 0.75
CA LEU A 35 8.24 21.63 0.86
C LEU A 35 8.24 20.26 1.55
N LEU A 36 7.28 20.04 2.42
CA LEU A 36 6.98 18.73 2.98
C LEU A 36 5.55 18.36 2.61
N ILE A 37 5.40 17.35 1.74
CA ILE A 37 4.12 16.98 1.14
C ILE A 37 3.79 15.50 1.35
N ARG A 38 2.55 15.14 1.14
CA ARG A 38 2.08 13.75 1.05
C ARG A 38 1.40 13.48 -0.29
N SER A 39 0.22 14.00 -0.50
CA SER A 39 -0.63 13.76 -1.68
C SER A 39 -0.91 15.01 -2.52
N ALA A 40 -0.34 16.17 -2.16
CA ALA A 40 -0.47 17.37 -2.96
C ALA A 40 0.12 17.17 -4.35
N ASP A 41 -0.62 17.53 -5.38
CA ASP A 41 -0.14 17.53 -6.75
C ASP A 41 0.62 18.82 -7.03
N LEU A 42 1.87 18.70 -7.45
CA LEU A 42 2.76 19.81 -7.73
C LEU A 42 2.96 20.09 -9.24
N HIS A 43 2.29 19.36 -10.14
CA HIS A 43 2.49 19.54 -11.59
C HIS A 43 2.08 20.92 -12.11
N SER A 44 1.12 21.57 -11.46
CA SER A 44 0.71 22.93 -11.79
C SER A 44 1.25 23.99 -10.83
N THR A 45 2.18 23.61 -9.94
CA THR A 45 2.74 24.52 -8.94
C THR A 45 3.90 25.33 -9.53
N GLU A 46 3.84 26.64 -9.43
CA GLU A 46 4.99 27.49 -9.70
C GLU A 46 5.90 27.50 -8.48
N PHE A 47 7.14 26.99 -8.65
CA PHE A 47 8.09 26.87 -7.55
C PHE A 47 8.79 28.20 -7.27
N TRP A 48 8.97 28.48 -5.99
CA TRP A 48 9.71 29.66 -5.50
C TRP A 48 11.18 29.58 -5.86
N PRO A 49 11.83 30.71 -6.17
CA PRO A 49 13.26 30.73 -6.49
C PRO A 49 14.16 30.19 -5.36
N GLU A 50 13.70 30.32 -4.11
CA GLU A 50 14.41 29.88 -2.91
C GLU A 50 14.22 28.39 -2.59
N LEU A 51 13.35 27.68 -3.32
CA LEU A 51 13.05 26.28 -3.04
C LEU A 51 14.24 25.38 -3.40
N LEU A 52 14.77 24.71 -2.38
CA LEU A 52 15.94 23.83 -2.51
C LEU A 52 15.55 22.34 -2.55
N CYS A 53 14.49 21.98 -1.84
CA CYS A 53 14.10 20.57 -1.78
C CYS A 53 12.63 20.35 -1.52
N ILE A 54 12.17 19.14 -1.90
CA ILE A 54 10.82 18.64 -1.64
C ILE A 54 10.96 17.28 -0.94
N GLY A 55 10.39 17.15 0.26
CA GLY A 55 10.26 15.89 0.98
C GLY A 55 8.84 15.33 0.83
N ARG A 56 8.72 14.12 0.31
CA ARG A 56 7.43 13.44 0.22
C ARG A 56 7.29 12.39 1.33
N ALA A 57 6.29 12.54 2.17
CA ALA A 57 5.91 11.55 3.19
C ALA A 57 5.17 10.36 2.53
N GLY A 58 5.93 9.52 1.81
CA GLY A 58 5.45 8.33 1.13
C GLY A 58 6.42 7.84 0.06
N ALA A 59 6.18 6.67 -0.53
CA ALA A 59 7.10 6.02 -1.46
C ALA A 59 7.01 6.55 -2.90
N GLY A 60 5.79 6.71 -3.44
CA GLY A 60 5.61 7.19 -4.81
C GLY A 60 5.96 8.66 -4.97
N VAL A 61 6.25 9.10 -6.18
CA VAL A 61 6.59 10.50 -6.51
C VAL A 61 5.83 11.01 -7.73
N ASN A 62 4.79 10.31 -8.12
CA ASN A 62 3.96 10.62 -9.30
C ASN A 62 3.18 11.94 -9.21
N ASN A 63 3.12 12.55 -8.04
CA ASN A 63 2.53 13.87 -7.80
C ASN A 63 3.55 15.01 -7.79
N ILE A 64 4.82 14.73 -8.18
CA ILE A 64 5.92 15.69 -8.22
C ILE A 64 6.50 15.73 -9.65
N PRO A 65 6.61 16.89 -10.29
CA PRO A 65 7.20 17.02 -11.61
C PRO A 65 8.73 16.91 -11.52
N LEU A 66 9.26 15.69 -11.52
CA LEU A 66 10.69 15.41 -11.29
C LEU A 66 11.61 16.08 -12.30
N ASP A 67 11.22 16.13 -13.58
CA ASP A 67 12.00 16.76 -14.64
C ASP A 67 12.16 18.26 -14.37
N THR A 68 11.05 18.94 -14.05
CA THR A 68 11.06 20.36 -13.67
C THR A 68 11.88 20.61 -12.41
N CYS A 69 11.80 19.71 -11.41
CA CYS A 69 12.62 19.80 -10.21
C CYS A 69 14.11 19.69 -10.55
N SER A 70 14.48 18.75 -11.41
CA SER A 70 15.86 18.52 -11.84
C SER A 70 16.42 19.73 -12.61
N GLU A 71 15.65 20.31 -13.54
CA GLU A 71 16.03 21.51 -14.29
C GLU A 71 16.26 22.73 -13.39
N LYS A 72 15.50 22.84 -12.29
CA LYS A 72 15.59 23.92 -11.31
C LYS A 72 16.59 23.64 -10.18
N GLY A 73 17.23 22.47 -10.15
CA GLY A 73 18.14 22.07 -9.08
C GLY A 73 17.46 21.79 -7.74
N ILE A 74 16.15 21.45 -7.75
CA ILE A 74 15.38 21.12 -6.55
C ILE A 74 15.54 19.62 -6.26
N VAL A 75 16.08 19.28 -5.09
CA VAL A 75 16.26 17.89 -4.68
C VAL A 75 14.93 17.30 -4.18
N VAL A 76 14.57 16.12 -4.65
CA VAL A 76 13.34 15.42 -4.21
C VAL A 76 13.70 14.21 -3.36
N PHE A 77 13.15 14.16 -2.16
CA PHE A 77 13.25 13.04 -1.22
C PHE A 77 11.91 12.35 -1.07
N ASN A 78 11.93 11.04 -0.98
CA ASN A 78 10.77 10.23 -0.64
C ASN A 78 11.07 9.29 0.55
N ALA A 79 10.06 8.59 1.05
CA ALA A 79 10.18 7.66 2.18
C ALA A 79 9.69 6.26 1.78
N PRO A 80 10.47 5.53 0.95
CA PRO A 80 10.09 4.19 0.52
C PRO A 80 10.05 3.24 1.73
N GLY A 81 9.01 2.40 1.78
CA GLY A 81 8.83 1.40 2.84
C GLY A 81 8.27 1.92 4.17
N ALA A 82 8.15 3.23 4.37
CA ALA A 82 7.68 3.79 5.65
C ALA A 82 6.26 3.34 6.06
N ASN A 83 5.41 2.99 5.10
CA ASN A 83 4.05 2.48 5.31
C ASN A 83 3.89 1.01 4.94
N ALA A 84 4.98 0.29 4.71
CA ALA A 84 4.92 -1.07 4.16
C ALA A 84 4.20 -2.05 5.10
N ASP A 85 4.45 -1.97 6.41
CA ASP A 85 3.78 -2.81 7.39
C ASP A 85 2.27 -2.55 7.44
N ALA A 86 1.86 -1.27 7.50
CA ALA A 86 0.44 -0.93 7.51
C ALA A 86 -0.28 -1.37 6.22
N THR A 87 0.39 -1.25 5.07
CA THR A 87 -0.18 -1.69 3.78
C THR A 87 -0.29 -3.22 3.74
N LYS A 88 0.72 -3.95 4.17
CA LYS A 88 0.70 -5.41 4.29
C LYS A 88 -0.49 -5.89 5.15
N GLU A 89 -0.73 -5.25 6.30
CA GLU A 89 -1.85 -5.58 7.18
C GLU A 89 -3.20 -5.39 6.48
N MET A 90 -3.35 -4.30 5.71
CA MET A 90 -4.56 -4.05 4.93
C MET A 90 -4.76 -5.09 3.82
N VAL A 91 -3.72 -5.51 3.12
CA VAL A 91 -3.82 -6.56 2.10
C VAL A 91 -4.35 -7.86 2.70
N ILE A 92 -3.81 -8.30 3.83
CA ILE A 92 -4.31 -9.51 4.52
C ILE A 92 -5.75 -9.33 5.00
N PHE A 93 -6.09 -8.15 5.55
CA PHE A 93 -7.46 -7.85 5.95
C PHE A 93 -8.44 -7.94 4.78
N GLU A 94 -8.07 -7.37 3.63
CA GLU A 94 -8.89 -7.40 2.40
C GLU A 94 -9.06 -8.84 1.87
N MET A 95 -8.03 -9.68 1.92
CA MET A 95 -8.12 -11.09 1.56
C MET A 95 -9.09 -11.85 2.49
N LEU A 96 -9.03 -11.60 3.80
CA LEU A 96 -9.96 -12.19 4.78
C LEU A 96 -11.39 -11.68 4.55
N LEU A 97 -11.57 -10.42 4.24
CA LEU A 97 -12.86 -9.81 3.94
C LEU A 97 -13.47 -10.36 2.64
N ALA A 98 -12.64 -10.57 1.62
CA ALA A 98 -13.08 -11.19 0.36
C ALA A 98 -13.43 -12.68 0.52
N SER A 99 -12.81 -13.35 1.49
CA SER A 99 -13.04 -14.79 1.75
C SER A 99 -14.33 -15.06 2.51
N ARG A 100 -14.84 -14.11 3.28
CA ARG A 100 -15.97 -14.28 4.20
C ARG A 100 -16.84 -13.04 4.21
N ASP A 101 -18.15 -13.23 4.33
CA ASP A 101 -19.08 -12.09 4.45
C ASP A 101 -19.08 -11.51 5.87
N ILE A 102 -17.95 -10.87 6.23
CA ILE A 102 -17.76 -10.25 7.54
C ILE A 102 -18.73 -9.07 7.73
N LEU A 103 -18.92 -8.25 6.69
CA LEU A 103 -19.79 -7.08 6.77
C LEU A 103 -21.27 -7.50 6.96
N GLY A 104 -21.73 -8.46 6.18
CA GLY A 104 -23.07 -9.04 6.35
C GLY A 104 -23.26 -9.68 7.72
N SER A 105 -22.25 -10.34 8.27
CA SER A 105 -22.30 -10.91 9.62
C SER A 105 -22.47 -9.85 10.70
N ILE A 106 -21.79 -8.70 10.58
CA ILE A 106 -21.92 -7.57 11.51
C ILE A 106 -23.35 -7.01 11.47
N GLU A 107 -23.91 -6.78 10.29
CA GLU A 107 -25.27 -6.27 10.14
C GLU A 107 -26.31 -7.28 10.68
N TRP A 108 -26.09 -8.57 10.42
CA TRP A 108 -26.93 -9.62 10.96
C TRP A 108 -26.89 -9.64 12.50
N VAL A 109 -25.70 -9.58 13.13
CA VAL A 109 -25.57 -9.51 14.60
C VAL A 109 -26.31 -8.31 15.16
N LYS A 110 -26.21 -7.14 14.53
CA LYS A 110 -27.00 -5.97 14.92
C LYS A 110 -28.50 -6.21 14.82
N SER A 111 -28.98 -6.97 13.83
CA SER A 111 -30.39 -7.23 13.61
C SER A 111 -31.02 -8.14 14.67
N ILE A 112 -30.21 -8.98 15.33
CA ILE A 112 -30.69 -9.86 16.43
C ILE A 112 -30.46 -9.23 17.81
N ALA A 113 -29.89 -8.03 17.89
CA ALA A 113 -29.74 -7.33 19.17
C ALA A 113 -31.10 -7.09 19.82
N GLY A 114 -31.19 -7.31 21.14
CA GLY A 114 -32.42 -7.17 21.91
C GLY A 114 -33.35 -8.37 21.89
N LYS A 115 -33.00 -9.48 21.23
CA LYS A 115 -33.77 -10.73 21.21
C LYS A 115 -33.68 -11.57 22.51
N GLY A 116 -32.94 -11.09 23.52
CA GLY A 116 -32.86 -11.73 24.84
C GLY A 116 -32.42 -13.20 24.76
N ASP A 117 -33.19 -14.07 25.41
CA ASP A 117 -32.89 -15.50 25.53
C ASP A 117 -32.97 -16.28 24.19
N GLU A 118 -33.48 -15.68 23.12
CA GLU A 118 -33.51 -16.30 21.79
C GLU A 118 -32.15 -16.23 21.07
N ILE A 119 -31.23 -15.33 21.48
CA ILE A 119 -29.98 -15.08 20.79
C ILE A 119 -29.14 -16.34 20.55
N PRO A 120 -28.92 -17.25 21.53
CA PRO A 120 -28.12 -18.44 21.29
C PRO A 120 -28.66 -19.32 20.16
N ALA A 121 -29.97 -19.52 20.12
CA ALA A 121 -30.62 -20.33 19.08
C ALA A 121 -30.54 -19.64 17.70
N LEU A 122 -30.70 -18.31 17.64
CA LEU A 122 -30.57 -17.54 16.43
C LEU A 122 -29.14 -17.60 15.89
N VAL A 123 -28.12 -17.50 16.77
CA VAL A 123 -26.71 -17.61 16.39
C VAL A 123 -26.41 -18.98 15.81
N GLU A 124 -26.80 -20.07 16.46
CA GLU A 124 -26.58 -21.43 15.95
C GLU A 124 -27.23 -21.65 14.58
N LYS A 125 -28.43 -21.11 14.38
CA LYS A 125 -29.19 -21.23 13.12
C LYS A 125 -28.57 -20.38 11.97
N GLY A 126 -28.05 -19.18 12.29
CA GLY A 126 -27.69 -18.18 11.29
C GLY A 126 -26.18 -18.09 10.95
N LYS A 127 -25.29 -18.47 11.86
CA LYS A 127 -23.84 -18.28 11.73
C LYS A 127 -23.23 -18.92 10.47
N SER A 128 -23.79 -20.04 10.01
CA SER A 128 -23.29 -20.75 8.83
C SER A 128 -23.47 -20.01 7.52
N ALA A 129 -24.37 -19.01 7.46
CA ALA A 129 -24.59 -18.19 6.28
C ALA A 129 -23.37 -17.30 5.95
N PHE A 130 -22.52 -17.04 6.93
CA PHE A 130 -21.33 -16.19 6.80
C PHE A 130 -20.02 -16.99 6.74
N ALA A 131 -20.12 -18.32 6.63
CA ALA A 131 -18.95 -19.16 6.44
C ALA A 131 -18.34 -18.92 5.06
N GLY A 132 -17.00 -19.01 4.99
CA GLY A 132 -16.27 -18.86 3.73
C GLY A 132 -14.96 -19.66 3.77
N PRO A 133 -14.19 -19.66 2.68
CA PRO A 133 -12.95 -20.38 2.61
C PRO A 133 -11.89 -19.83 3.58
N GLU A 134 -10.99 -20.70 3.99
CA GLU A 134 -9.76 -20.31 4.70
C GLU A 134 -8.70 -19.89 3.70
N LEU A 135 -7.74 -19.05 4.14
CA LEU A 135 -6.56 -18.71 3.34
C LEU A 135 -5.58 -19.86 3.26
N CYS A 136 -5.54 -20.71 4.29
CA CYS A 136 -4.69 -21.89 4.33
C CYS A 136 -4.96 -22.81 3.13
N GLY A 137 -3.86 -23.22 2.45
CA GLY A 137 -3.94 -24.05 1.26
C GLY A 137 -4.33 -23.33 -0.03
N LYS A 138 -4.60 -22.02 0.02
CA LYS A 138 -4.88 -21.18 -1.17
C LYS A 138 -3.59 -20.66 -1.80
N ASN A 139 -3.69 -20.26 -3.07
CA ASN A 139 -2.58 -19.70 -3.83
C ASN A 139 -2.66 -18.17 -3.86
N LEU A 140 -1.59 -17.51 -3.46
CA LEU A 140 -1.42 -16.06 -3.62
C LEU A 140 -0.38 -15.77 -4.69
N GLY A 141 -0.78 -14.99 -5.70
CA GLY A 141 0.14 -14.36 -6.65
C GLY A 141 0.52 -12.97 -6.16
N VAL A 142 1.81 -12.67 -6.08
CA VAL A 142 2.32 -11.34 -5.72
C VAL A 142 3.06 -10.77 -6.91
N ILE A 143 2.54 -9.66 -7.45
CA ILE A 143 3.15 -8.92 -8.57
C ILE A 143 3.85 -7.70 -7.99
N GLY A 144 5.17 -7.65 -8.12
CA GLY A 144 6.04 -6.67 -7.47
C GLY A 144 6.45 -7.11 -6.05
N LEU A 145 7.72 -7.49 -5.90
CA LEU A 145 8.32 -8.00 -4.65
C LEU A 145 9.22 -6.94 -3.98
N GLY A 146 8.82 -5.68 -4.10
CA GLY A 146 9.44 -4.55 -3.40
C GLY A 146 9.15 -4.54 -1.89
N ALA A 147 9.25 -3.36 -1.26
CA ALA A 147 9.10 -3.19 0.19
C ALA A 147 7.77 -3.73 0.76
N ILE A 148 6.68 -3.62 0.02
CA ILE A 148 5.35 -4.10 0.43
C ILE A 148 5.16 -5.56 0.02
N GLY A 149 5.36 -5.88 -1.27
CA GLY A 149 5.07 -7.21 -1.81
C GLY A 149 5.87 -8.32 -1.13
N ALA A 150 7.14 -8.09 -0.78
CA ALA A 150 7.93 -9.06 -0.02
C ALA A 150 7.35 -9.34 1.37
N LEU A 151 6.85 -8.31 2.06
CA LEU A 151 6.19 -8.48 3.36
C LEU A 151 4.86 -9.22 3.25
N VAL A 152 4.07 -8.90 2.22
CA VAL A 152 2.81 -9.61 1.92
C VAL A 152 3.09 -11.08 1.62
N ALA A 153 4.07 -11.37 0.76
CA ALA A 153 4.46 -12.73 0.39
C ALA A 153 4.88 -13.55 1.62
N ASN A 154 5.76 -13.00 2.46
CA ASN A 154 6.23 -13.68 3.67
C ASN A 154 5.09 -13.94 4.65
N LEU A 155 4.21 -12.96 4.88
CA LEU A 155 3.10 -13.12 5.81
C LEU A 155 2.06 -14.12 5.30
N ALA A 156 1.82 -14.18 3.99
CA ALA A 156 0.91 -15.16 3.40
C ALA A 156 1.39 -16.61 3.57
N LEU A 157 2.71 -16.84 3.55
CA LEU A 157 3.29 -18.17 3.89
C LEU A 157 2.95 -18.57 5.34
N GLU A 158 2.98 -17.63 6.29
CA GLU A 158 2.60 -17.88 7.68
C GLU A 158 1.11 -18.25 7.84
N PHE A 159 0.25 -17.81 6.91
CA PHE A 159 -1.15 -18.24 6.81
C PHE A 159 -1.30 -19.61 6.13
N GLY A 160 -0.21 -20.29 5.77
CA GLY A 160 -0.24 -21.58 5.11
C GLY A 160 -0.66 -21.51 3.63
N MET A 161 -0.48 -20.36 3.00
CA MET A 161 -0.73 -20.21 1.56
C MET A 161 0.49 -20.66 0.74
N THR A 162 0.25 -21.08 -0.50
CA THR A 162 1.31 -21.20 -1.51
C THR A 162 1.48 -19.85 -2.18
N VAL A 163 2.69 -19.29 -2.15
CA VAL A 163 2.96 -17.95 -2.69
C VAL A 163 3.82 -18.02 -3.93
N ARG A 164 3.34 -17.41 -5.02
CA ARG A 164 4.09 -17.19 -6.25
C ARG A 164 4.36 -15.70 -6.42
N GLY A 165 5.59 -15.37 -6.76
CA GLY A 165 6.02 -13.97 -6.90
C GLY A 165 6.59 -13.70 -8.29
N TYR A 166 6.16 -12.59 -8.88
CA TYR A 166 6.67 -12.03 -10.12
C TYR A 166 7.23 -10.64 -9.90
N ASP A 167 8.51 -10.44 -10.19
CA ASP A 167 9.15 -9.11 -10.20
C ASP A 167 10.39 -9.13 -11.10
N PRO A 168 10.32 -8.59 -12.33
CA PRO A 168 11.46 -8.58 -13.25
C PRO A 168 12.56 -7.58 -12.85
N TYR A 169 12.30 -6.72 -11.85
CA TYR A 169 13.22 -5.68 -11.39
C TYR A 169 13.61 -5.82 -9.92
N MET A 170 13.47 -7.03 -9.37
CA MET A 170 13.75 -7.28 -7.95
C MET A 170 15.16 -6.81 -7.56
N SER A 171 15.23 -5.95 -6.53
CA SER A 171 16.51 -5.55 -5.98
C SER A 171 17.14 -6.65 -5.13
N VAL A 172 18.47 -6.63 -5.02
CA VAL A 172 19.20 -7.55 -4.12
C VAL A 172 18.71 -7.42 -2.68
N GLU A 173 18.42 -6.21 -2.21
CA GLU A 173 17.91 -5.95 -0.88
C GLU A 173 16.52 -6.59 -0.66
N SER A 174 15.62 -6.48 -1.64
CA SER A 174 14.30 -7.14 -1.58
C SER A 174 14.43 -8.66 -1.58
N ALA A 175 15.33 -9.21 -2.38
CA ALA A 175 15.59 -10.64 -2.43
C ALA A 175 16.09 -11.19 -1.08
N TRP A 176 16.94 -10.45 -0.36
CA TRP A 176 17.40 -10.83 0.98
C TRP A 176 16.28 -10.84 2.05
N ARG A 177 15.20 -10.10 1.83
CA ARG A 177 14.04 -10.04 2.74
C ARG A 177 12.98 -11.08 2.41
N LEU A 178 13.02 -11.63 1.20
CA LEU A 178 12.03 -12.59 0.73
C LEU A 178 12.33 -13.99 1.28
N SER A 179 11.29 -14.69 1.75
CA SER A 179 11.42 -16.10 2.11
C SER A 179 11.80 -16.94 0.89
N ARG A 180 12.68 -17.92 1.09
CA ARG A 180 13.04 -18.91 0.07
C ARG A 180 11.87 -19.81 -0.35
N ASP A 181 10.79 -19.83 0.42
CA ASP A 181 9.61 -20.66 0.15
C ASP A 181 8.64 -19.96 -0.83
N VAL A 182 8.92 -18.70 -1.20
CA VAL A 182 8.20 -18.01 -2.29
C VAL A 182 8.68 -18.58 -3.63
N ILE A 183 7.74 -19.06 -4.42
CA ILE A 183 7.99 -19.63 -5.74
C ILE A 183 8.16 -18.47 -6.73
N HIS A 184 9.34 -18.35 -7.32
CA HIS A 184 9.57 -17.39 -8.39
C HIS A 184 8.89 -17.85 -9.68
N VAL A 185 8.26 -16.94 -10.39
CA VAL A 185 7.69 -17.16 -11.73
C VAL A 185 8.24 -16.14 -12.72
N ASP A 186 8.50 -16.60 -13.94
CA ASP A 186 9.06 -15.77 -15.02
C ASP A 186 7.99 -15.01 -15.83
N TYR A 187 6.73 -15.45 -15.76
CA TYR A 187 5.66 -14.91 -16.57
C TYR A 187 4.41 -14.58 -15.75
N LEU A 188 3.82 -13.41 -16.01
CA LEU A 188 2.57 -12.95 -15.37
C LEU A 188 1.39 -13.91 -15.59
N ASP A 189 1.33 -14.54 -16.75
CA ASP A 189 0.31 -15.53 -17.10
C ASP A 189 0.23 -16.68 -16.07
N GLU A 190 1.35 -17.07 -15.48
CA GLU A 190 1.36 -18.10 -14.46
C GLU A 190 0.68 -17.61 -13.19
N ILE A 191 0.93 -16.35 -12.78
CA ILE A 191 0.22 -15.72 -11.66
C ILE A 191 -1.29 -15.74 -11.91
N PHE A 192 -1.73 -15.28 -13.08
CA PHE A 192 -3.15 -15.15 -13.38
C PHE A 192 -3.88 -16.50 -13.36
N ARG A 193 -3.28 -17.55 -13.94
CA ARG A 193 -3.92 -18.88 -14.06
C ARG A 193 -3.91 -19.71 -12.79
N THR A 194 -3.03 -19.43 -11.84
CA THR A 194 -2.79 -20.34 -10.70
C THR A 194 -3.18 -19.74 -9.36
N SER A 195 -3.52 -18.47 -9.31
CA SER A 195 -3.77 -17.79 -8.04
C SER A 195 -5.26 -17.74 -7.67
N ASP A 196 -5.58 -18.00 -6.42
CA ASP A 196 -6.89 -17.73 -5.83
C ASP A 196 -7.02 -16.24 -5.45
N TYR A 197 -5.89 -15.61 -5.13
CA TYR A 197 -5.76 -14.18 -4.79
C TYR A 197 -4.56 -13.59 -5.51
N ILE A 198 -4.66 -12.32 -5.93
CA ILE A 198 -3.56 -11.59 -6.56
C ILE A 198 -3.36 -10.27 -5.83
N SER A 199 -2.12 -10.01 -5.38
CA SER A 199 -1.72 -8.73 -4.79
C SER A 199 -0.79 -7.99 -5.75
N LEU A 200 -1.22 -6.80 -6.17
CA LEU A 200 -0.48 -5.95 -7.10
C LEU A 200 0.25 -4.84 -6.34
N ASN A 201 1.59 -4.90 -6.32
CA ASN A 201 2.46 -4.02 -5.53
C ASN A 201 3.52 -3.31 -6.39
N VAL A 202 3.18 -2.98 -7.63
CA VAL A 202 4.06 -2.26 -8.57
C VAL A 202 3.74 -0.76 -8.60
N PRO A 203 4.72 0.11 -8.90
CA PRO A 203 4.44 1.51 -9.15
C PRO A 203 3.63 1.67 -10.44
N TYR A 204 2.84 2.74 -10.52
CA TYR A 204 2.19 3.11 -11.76
C TYR A 204 3.19 3.75 -12.72
N THR A 205 3.44 3.10 -13.84
CA THR A 205 4.33 3.54 -14.91
C THR A 205 3.67 3.24 -16.27
N GLU A 206 4.27 3.68 -17.35
CA GLU A 206 3.80 3.34 -18.69
C GLU A 206 3.77 1.81 -18.91
N SER A 207 4.77 1.08 -18.41
CA SER A 207 4.86 -0.38 -18.54
C SER A 207 3.90 -1.16 -17.65
N THR A 208 3.40 -0.56 -16.56
CA THR A 208 2.42 -1.18 -15.66
C THR A 208 1.00 -0.66 -15.87
N HIS A 209 0.83 0.34 -16.75
CA HIS A 209 -0.48 0.85 -17.13
C HIS A 209 -1.33 -0.26 -17.75
N HIS A 210 -2.54 -0.48 -17.23
CA HIS A 210 -3.45 -1.53 -17.66
C HIS A 210 -2.86 -2.96 -17.61
N MET A 211 -1.91 -3.22 -16.70
CA MET A 211 -1.33 -4.55 -16.50
C MET A 211 -2.41 -5.62 -16.21
N ILE A 212 -3.47 -5.24 -15.49
CA ILE A 212 -4.66 -6.06 -15.30
C ILE A 212 -5.73 -5.56 -16.28
N ASP A 213 -5.73 -6.09 -17.46
CA ASP A 213 -6.69 -5.80 -18.52
C ASP A 213 -7.77 -6.88 -18.62
N ALA A 214 -8.66 -6.75 -19.61
CA ALA A 214 -9.72 -7.72 -19.86
C ALA A 214 -9.19 -9.12 -20.23
N ALA A 215 -8.02 -9.20 -20.89
CA ALA A 215 -7.41 -10.48 -21.25
C ALA A 215 -6.80 -11.16 -20.01
N ALA A 216 -6.13 -10.40 -19.16
CA ALA A 216 -5.63 -10.88 -17.88
C ALA A 216 -6.78 -11.44 -17.02
N ILE A 217 -7.87 -10.68 -16.86
CA ILE A 217 -9.06 -11.12 -16.10
C ILE A 217 -9.68 -12.39 -16.71
N ALA A 218 -9.75 -12.49 -18.04
CA ALA A 218 -10.31 -13.67 -18.69
C ALA A 218 -9.44 -14.93 -18.55
N SER A 219 -8.15 -14.79 -18.18
CA SER A 219 -7.23 -15.90 -17.93
C SER A 219 -7.21 -16.39 -16.48
N MET A 220 -7.85 -15.65 -15.56
CA MET A 220 -8.02 -15.99 -14.15
C MET A 220 -9.20 -16.95 -13.94
#